data_1760f4be1f76c7f72f9a2a025ed6a854
#
_entry.id   1760f4be1f76c7f72f9a2a025ed6a854
#
_cell.length_a   1.000
_cell.length_b   1.000
_cell.length_c   1.000
_cell.angle_alpha   90.00
_cell.angle_beta   90.00
_cell.angle_gamma   90.00
#
_symmetry.space_group_name_H-M   'P 1'
#
loop_
_entity.id
_entity.type
_entity.pdbx_description
1 polymer ?
#
loop_
_entity_poly.entity_id
_entity_poly.type
_entity_poly.pdbx_seq_one_letter_code
_entity_poly.pdbx_strand_id
1 'polypeptide(L)'
;MSWEVPTMKSKISFFNAGLFKSTLRRFWPLWIIHFAGWLLFLPVLTLMNNFGPKRSTDFIFAICESAVFASPIIAFIMAILAAMAVFSFMYSSRSTGLIASLPVRREAIFGSAWLGGVFAVLASNLVIALLTFLFSLDATINTALAFKAAFTWLGVYSMQFILFYGIASLTAVMTGSIAVLPILYIIFNFLAVGMESIIRLDFSCLIWGMSNGSFDCVLDFLSPLVYMVGSFVPDVEYNTPYVADTLGSLLDRECVAVTYSHWLPTVIYCLVGLIFSAAALMVFRKRRMESAGDVVAVRCMHPVFKYGVTVCSALCGGLLLYTVLFALFESRSASVFIMILSMIIFAFIGYFGAKMLPVRCVHALLRP
;
A
#
# COMPACT_ATOMS: atom_id res chain seq x y z
N MET A 1 16.31 -56.14 21.93
CA MET A 1 15.48 -55.71 20.77
C MET A 1 15.41 -54.20 20.87
N SER A 2 16.40 -53.50 20.29
CA SER A 2 16.53 -52.04 20.33
C SER A 2 15.65 -51.46 19.21
N TRP A 3 14.64 -50.71 19.60
CA TRP A 3 13.80 -49.95 18.66
C TRP A 3 14.62 -48.74 18.15
N GLU A 4 15.22 -48.85 16.99
CA GLU A 4 15.76 -47.69 16.29
C GLU A 4 14.58 -46.82 15.82
N VAL A 5 14.40 -45.70 16.50
CA VAL A 5 13.48 -44.66 16.03
C VAL A 5 14.09 -44.08 14.76
N PRO A 6 13.44 -44.18 13.59
CA PRO A 6 13.97 -43.59 12.40
C PRO A 6 14.03 -42.07 12.57
N THR A 7 15.24 -41.55 12.69
CA THR A 7 15.46 -40.10 12.63
C THR A 7 15.02 -39.61 11.25
N MET A 8 13.77 -39.15 11.14
CA MET A 8 13.30 -38.41 9.98
C MET A 8 14.18 -37.16 9.88
N LYS A 9 15.22 -37.21 9.04
CA LYS A 9 15.91 -36.02 8.53
C LYS A 9 14.86 -35.19 7.80
N SER A 10 14.24 -34.23 8.49
CA SER A 10 13.34 -33.27 7.86
C SER A 10 14.14 -32.56 6.77
N LYS A 11 13.79 -32.79 5.51
CA LYS A 11 14.33 -32.02 4.38
C LYS A 11 14.09 -30.56 4.73
N ILE A 12 15.17 -29.79 4.87
CA ILE A 12 15.17 -28.38 5.19
C ILE A 12 14.61 -27.66 3.98
N SER A 13 13.30 -27.60 3.86
CA SER A 13 12.63 -26.87 2.79
C SER A 13 12.27 -25.48 3.30
N PHE A 14 12.70 -24.45 2.56
CA PHE A 14 12.26 -23.07 2.78
C PHE A 14 10.83 -22.81 2.31
N PHE A 15 10.20 -23.77 1.66
CA PHE A 15 8.85 -23.70 1.11
C PHE A 15 8.03 -24.90 1.57
N ASN A 16 6.80 -24.64 2.01
CA ASN A 16 5.83 -25.67 2.38
C ASN A 16 4.59 -25.56 1.49
N ALA A 17 4.44 -26.51 0.57
CA ALA A 17 3.31 -26.55 -0.37
C ALA A 17 1.94 -26.69 0.31
N GLY A 18 1.89 -27.34 1.48
CA GLY A 18 0.66 -27.47 2.27
C GLY A 18 0.16 -26.14 2.80
N LEU A 19 1.07 -25.32 3.38
CA LEU A 19 0.74 -23.97 3.86
C LEU A 19 0.38 -23.04 2.70
N PHE A 20 1.10 -23.09 1.60
CA PHE A 20 0.79 -22.34 0.40
C PHE A 20 -0.63 -22.62 -0.12
N LYS A 21 -0.98 -23.91 -0.30
CA LYS A 21 -2.30 -24.33 -0.75
C LYS A 21 -3.40 -23.96 0.25
N SER A 22 -3.10 -24.07 1.55
CA SER A 22 -4.02 -23.67 2.62
C SER A 22 -4.31 -22.17 2.57
N THR A 23 -3.31 -21.32 2.33
CA THR A 23 -3.49 -19.87 2.19
C THR A 23 -4.39 -19.53 1.00
N LEU A 24 -4.17 -20.15 -0.15
CA LEU A 24 -5.01 -19.96 -1.33
C LEU A 24 -6.46 -20.37 -1.09
N ARG A 25 -6.69 -21.56 -0.49
CA ARG A 25 -8.02 -22.08 -0.22
C ARG A 25 -8.76 -21.30 0.87
N ARG A 26 -8.07 -20.88 1.92
CA ARG A 26 -8.69 -20.19 3.05
C ARG A 26 -9.23 -18.82 2.68
N PHE A 27 -8.49 -18.09 1.82
CA PHE A 27 -8.81 -16.70 1.47
C PHE A 27 -9.32 -16.54 0.05
N TRP A 28 -9.89 -17.61 -0.54
CA TRP A 28 -10.44 -17.59 -1.88
C TRP A 28 -11.46 -16.46 -2.15
N PRO A 29 -12.33 -16.05 -1.18
CA PRO A 29 -13.27 -14.97 -1.44
C PRO A 29 -12.56 -13.63 -1.72
N LEU A 30 -11.44 -13.36 -1.02
CA LEU A 30 -10.65 -12.15 -1.24
C LEU A 30 -10.05 -12.11 -2.66
N TRP A 31 -9.53 -13.25 -3.11
CA TRP A 31 -8.97 -13.36 -4.45
C TRP A 31 -10.03 -13.23 -5.54
N ILE A 32 -11.22 -13.75 -5.30
CA ILE A 32 -12.34 -13.59 -6.24
C ILE A 32 -12.83 -12.14 -6.28
N ILE A 33 -12.95 -11.46 -5.16
CA ILE A 33 -13.34 -10.04 -5.14
C ILE A 33 -12.35 -9.19 -5.94
N HIS A 34 -11.05 -9.43 -5.77
CA HIS A 34 -10.02 -8.78 -6.56
C HIS A 34 -10.14 -9.07 -8.05
N PHE A 35 -10.29 -10.35 -8.41
CA PHE A 35 -10.45 -10.79 -9.78
C PHE A 35 -11.71 -10.19 -10.42
N ALA A 36 -12.86 -10.25 -9.73
CA ALA A 36 -14.12 -9.73 -10.21
C ALA A 36 -14.08 -8.20 -10.38
N GLY A 37 -13.45 -7.48 -9.47
CA GLY A 37 -13.27 -6.03 -9.59
C GLY A 37 -12.53 -5.63 -10.87
N TRP A 38 -11.38 -6.25 -11.12
CA TRP A 38 -10.63 -5.99 -12.34
C TRP A 38 -11.29 -6.55 -13.60
N LEU A 39 -12.00 -7.69 -13.50
CA LEU A 39 -12.75 -8.26 -14.60
C LEU A 39 -13.83 -7.30 -15.10
N LEU A 40 -14.55 -6.64 -14.19
CA LEU A 40 -15.56 -5.64 -14.54
C LEU A 40 -14.91 -4.37 -15.09
N PHE A 41 -13.79 -3.95 -14.52
CA PHE A 41 -13.16 -2.67 -14.88
C PHE A 41 -12.38 -2.73 -16.20
N LEU A 42 -11.73 -3.83 -16.55
CA LEU A 42 -10.93 -3.95 -17.77
C LEU A 42 -11.61 -4.80 -18.85
N PRO A 43 -11.73 -6.15 -18.72
CA PRO A 43 -12.26 -6.97 -19.81
C PRO A 43 -13.71 -6.64 -20.18
N VAL A 44 -14.58 -6.39 -19.19
CA VAL A 44 -16.00 -6.10 -19.46
C VAL A 44 -16.17 -4.72 -20.11
N LEU A 45 -15.45 -3.69 -19.65
CA LEU A 45 -15.46 -2.38 -20.31
C LEU A 45 -14.90 -2.49 -21.74
N THR A 46 -13.85 -3.29 -21.96
CA THR A 46 -13.31 -3.57 -23.30
C THR A 46 -14.41 -4.17 -24.20
N LEU A 47 -15.12 -5.16 -23.70
CA LEU A 47 -16.20 -5.82 -24.43
C LEU A 47 -17.36 -4.85 -24.72
N MET A 48 -17.80 -4.08 -23.73
CA MET A 48 -18.90 -3.12 -23.89
C MET A 48 -18.62 -2.05 -24.95
N ASN A 49 -17.38 -1.57 -25.01
CA ASN A 49 -16.99 -0.57 -25.99
C ASN A 49 -16.89 -1.15 -27.42
N ASN A 50 -16.70 -2.46 -27.58
CA ASN A 50 -16.75 -3.11 -28.88
C ASN A 50 -18.15 -3.08 -29.51
N PHE A 51 -19.22 -2.95 -28.70
CA PHE A 51 -20.61 -2.81 -29.17
C PHE A 51 -21.03 -1.37 -29.50
N GLY A 52 -20.19 -0.37 -29.18
CA GLY A 52 -20.45 1.04 -29.45
C GLY A 52 -20.03 1.48 -30.85
N PRO A 53 -20.31 2.74 -31.26
CA PRO A 53 -19.79 3.31 -32.51
C PRO A 53 -18.25 3.25 -32.43
N LYS A 54 -17.65 2.61 -33.44
CA LYS A 54 -16.24 2.24 -33.53
C LYS A 54 -15.30 3.45 -33.42
N ARG A 55 -14.95 3.85 -32.24
CA ARG A 55 -13.80 4.72 -31.93
C ARG A 55 -12.71 3.87 -31.33
N SER A 56 -11.96 3.21 -32.20
CA SER A 56 -11.05 2.14 -31.81
C SER A 56 -9.88 2.59 -30.93
N THR A 57 -9.49 3.84 -31.02
CA THR A 57 -8.23 4.34 -30.46
C THR A 57 -8.37 5.02 -29.11
N ASP A 58 -9.41 5.83 -28.92
CA ASP A 58 -9.72 6.48 -27.64
C ASP A 58 -10.01 5.47 -26.53
N PHE A 59 -10.38 4.28 -26.94
CA PHE A 59 -10.78 3.17 -26.10
C PHE A 59 -9.61 2.47 -25.39
N ILE A 60 -8.56 2.04 -26.11
CA ILE A 60 -7.37 1.45 -25.47
C ILE A 60 -6.72 2.47 -24.55
N PHE A 61 -6.69 3.73 -24.98
CA PHE A 61 -6.19 4.83 -24.17
C PHE A 61 -6.97 5.00 -22.89
N ALA A 62 -8.29 5.16 -22.96
CA ALA A 62 -9.13 5.35 -21.79
C ALA A 62 -9.02 4.17 -20.80
N ILE A 63 -8.87 2.95 -21.30
CA ILE A 63 -8.67 1.77 -20.43
C ILE A 63 -7.28 1.78 -19.79
N CYS A 64 -6.24 2.00 -20.57
CA CYS A 64 -4.89 2.00 -20.05
C CYS A 64 -4.67 3.15 -19.06
N GLU A 65 -5.12 4.36 -19.39
CA GLU A 65 -5.01 5.52 -18.51
C GLU A 65 -5.80 5.33 -17.24
N SER A 66 -7.08 4.95 -17.33
CA SER A 66 -7.91 4.74 -16.16
C SER A 66 -7.42 3.55 -15.31
N ALA A 67 -6.95 2.49 -15.94
CA ALA A 67 -6.42 1.34 -15.23
C ALA A 67 -5.08 1.67 -14.55
N VAL A 68 -4.19 2.39 -15.19
CA VAL A 68 -2.92 2.78 -14.59
C VAL A 68 -3.11 3.83 -13.50
N PHE A 69 -4.05 4.77 -13.67
CA PHE A 69 -4.41 5.73 -12.63
C PHE A 69 -5.04 5.06 -11.41
N ALA A 70 -5.99 4.14 -11.62
CA ALA A 70 -6.67 3.42 -10.53
C ALA A 70 -5.79 2.33 -9.90
N SER A 71 -4.80 1.82 -10.64
CA SER A 71 -3.99 0.68 -10.20
C SER A 71 -3.24 0.91 -8.89
N PRO A 72 -2.61 2.06 -8.60
CA PRO A 72 -1.94 2.27 -7.32
C PRO A 72 -2.91 2.22 -6.13
N ILE A 73 -4.11 2.79 -6.30
CA ILE A 73 -5.13 2.82 -5.24
C ILE A 73 -5.63 1.41 -4.95
N ILE A 74 -5.97 0.65 -6.01
CA ILE A 74 -6.46 -0.73 -5.87
C ILE A 74 -5.35 -1.63 -5.34
N ALA A 75 -4.10 -1.47 -5.79
CA ALA A 75 -2.95 -2.21 -5.27
C ALA A 75 -2.73 -1.93 -3.78
N PHE A 76 -2.83 -0.66 -3.36
CA PHE A 76 -2.73 -0.24 -1.97
C PHE A 76 -3.78 -0.92 -1.08
N ILE A 77 -5.06 -0.86 -1.48
CA ILE A 77 -6.15 -1.49 -0.73
C ILE A 77 -6.00 -3.01 -0.72
N MET A 78 -5.71 -3.61 -1.87
CA MET A 78 -5.58 -5.07 -1.97
C MET A 78 -4.39 -5.59 -1.18
N ALA A 79 -3.28 -4.86 -1.12
CA ALA A 79 -2.10 -5.25 -0.36
C ALA A 79 -2.37 -5.33 1.14
N ILE A 80 -3.09 -4.35 1.72
CA ILE A 80 -3.43 -4.38 3.14
C ILE A 80 -4.43 -5.52 3.45
N LEU A 81 -5.44 -5.71 2.62
CA LEU A 81 -6.41 -6.80 2.78
C LEU A 81 -5.74 -8.17 2.67
N ALA A 82 -4.83 -8.35 1.70
CA ALA A 82 -4.05 -9.56 1.55
C ALA A 82 -3.15 -9.81 2.76
N ALA A 83 -2.47 -8.78 3.29
CA ALA A 83 -1.64 -8.92 4.49
C ALA A 83 -2.47 -9.27 5.73
N MET A 84 -3.62 -8.60 5.94
CA MET A 84 -4.55 -8.91 7.03
C MET A 84 -5.03 -10.35 6.96
N ALA A 85 -5.38 -10.84 5.78
CA ALA A 85 -5.83 -12.19 5.56
C ALA A 85 -4.70 -13.21 5.79
N VAL A 86 -3.61 -13.08 5.05
CA VAL A 86 -2.50 -14.03 5.03
C VAL A 86 -1.82 -14.16 6.39
N PHE A 87 -1.60 -13.03 7.09
CA PHE A 87 -0.94 -12.99 8.38
C PHE A 87 -1.90 -13.01 9.58
N SER A 88 -3.20 -13.24 9.36
CA SER A 88 -4.23 -13.32 10.41
C SER A 88 -3.89 -14.30 11.54
N PHE A 89 -3.12 -15.34 11.25
CA PHE A 89 -2.68 -16.34 12.25
C PHE A 89 -1.80 -15.75 13.36
N MET A 90 -1.14 -14.61 13.11
CA MET A 90 -0.23 -13.98 14.09
C MET A 90 -0.96 -13.19 15.19
N TYR A 91 -2.26 -12.91 15.04
CA TYR A 91 -3.01 -12.02 15.91
C TYR A 91 -3.89 -12.74 16.93
N SER A 92 -4.03 -14.06 16.82
CA SER A 92 -4.78 -14.91 17.76
C SER A 92 -3.86 -15.90 18.44
N SER A 93 -3.85 -15.93 19.76
CA SER A 93 -3.03 -16.85 20.57
C SER A 93 -3.30 -18.32 20.22
N ARG A 94 -4.57 -18.67 19.94
CA ARG A 94 -4.98 -20.03 19.55
C ARG A 94 -4.36 -20.45 18.20
N SER A 95 -4.43 -19.61 17.18
CA SER A 95 -3.87 -19.90 15.85
C SER A 95 -2.35 -19.86 15.83
N THR A 96 -1.76 -18.95 16.60
CA THR A 96 -0.31 -18.84 16.76
C THR A 96 0.27 -20.08 17.41
N GLY A 97 -0.36 -20.60 18.48
CA GLY A 97 0.06 -21.82 19.15
C GLY A 97 -0.01 -23.05 18.23
N LEU A 98 -1.07 -23.16 17.43
CA LEU A 98 -1.23 -24.26 16.48
C LEU A 98 -0.16 -24.22 15.37
N ILE A 99 0.15 -23.05 14.82
CA ILE A 99 1.19 -22.92 13.80
C ILE A 99 2.59 -23.11 14.40
N ALA A 100 2.82 -22.65 15.62
CA ALA A 100 4.10 -22.84 16.31
C ALA A 100 4.39 -24.32 16.65
N SER A 101 3.36 -25.16 16.77
CA SER A 101 3.53 -26.61 17.01
C SER A 101 3.85 -27.41 15.74
N LEU A 102 3.74 -26.81 14.55
CA LEU A 102 4.08 -27.49 13.30
C LEU A 102 5.61 -27.71 13.21
N PRO A 103 6.06 -28.89 12.75
CA PRO A 103 7.49 -29.18 12.57
C PRO A 103 8.05 -28.50 11.32
N VAL A 104 7.82 -27.17 11.19
CA VAL A 104 8.20 -26.37 10.03
C VAL A 104 9.00 -25.14 10.49
N ARG A 105 10.04 -24.78 9.75
CA ARG A 105 10.83 -23.58 10.05
C ARG A 105 9.98 -22.32 9.94
N ARG A 106 10.23 -21.35 10.81
CA ARG A 106 9.53 -20.05 10.79
C ARG A 106 9.64 -19.35 9.43
N GLU A 107 10.80 -19.46 8.78
CA GLU A 107 11.04 -18.90 7.45
C GLU A 107 10.10 -19.51 6.38
N ALA A 108 9.91 -20.82 6.45
CA ALA A 108 9.02 -21.51 5.52
C ALA A 108 7.54 -21.18 5.77
N ILE A 109 7.15 -20.92 7.03
CA ILE A 109 5.79 -20.47 7.36
C ILE A 109 5.52 -19.11 6.73
N PHE A 110 6.40 -18.13 7.01
CA PHE A 110 6.26 -16.78 6.44
C PHE A 110 6.35 -16.79 4.92
N GLY A 111 7.39 -17.42 4.35
CA GLY A 111 7.64 -17.44 2.90
C GLY A 111 6.51 -18.12 2.12
N SER A 112 6.00 -19.27 2.61
CA SER A 112 4.88 -19.96 1.95
C SER A 112 3.58 -19.16 2.01
N ALA A 113 3.32 -18.49 3.13
CA ALA A 113 2.14 -17.64 3.28
C ALA A 113 2.25 -16.39 2.39
N TRP A 114 3.39 -15.71 2.42
CA TRP A 114 3.66 -14.52 1.60
C TRP A 114 3.57 -14.82 0.12
N LEU A 115 4.24 -15.89 -0.34
CA LEU A 115 4.17 -16.34 -1.74
C LEU A 115 2.76 -16.73 -2.16
N GLY A 116 1.94 -17.28 -1.25
CA GLY A 116 0.54 -17.58 -1.51
C GLY A 116 -0.28 -16.33 -1.86
N GLY A 117 -0.08 -15.23 -1.12
CA GLY A 117 -0.72 -13.95 -1.41
C GLY A 117 -0.24 -13.32 -2.73
N VAL A 118 1.06 -13.29 -2.97
CA VAL A 118 1.63 -12.79 -4.23
C VAL A 118 1.13 -13.61 -5.43
N PHE A 119 1.21 -14.92 -5.36
CA PHE A 119 0.79 -15.79 -6.44
C PHE A 119 -0.70 -15.64 -6.78
N ALA A 120 -1.58 -15.52 -5.78
CA ALA A 120 -3.01 -15.36 -5.99
C ALA A 120 -3.32 -14.09 -6.80
N VAL A 121 -2.69 -12.97 -6.45
CA VAL A 121 -2.91 -11.69 -7.13
C VAL A 121 -2.25 -11.69 -8.51
N LEU A 122 -1.02 -12.14 -8.64
CA LEU A 122 -0.34 -12.18 -9.94
C LEU A 122 -1.02 -13.13 -10.94
N ALA A 123 -1.49 -14.29 -10.48
CA ALA A 123 -2.24 -15.22 -11.33
C ALA A 123 -3.57 -14.61 -11.79
N SER A 124 -4.29 -13.92 -10.90
CA SER A 124 -5.51 -13.17 -11.25
C SER A 124 -5.23 -12.10 -12.30
N ASN A 125 -4.18 -11.31 -12.11
CA ASN A 125 -3.79 -10.23 -13.02
C ASN A 125 -3.42 -10.76 -14.40
N LEU A 126 -2.70 -11.89 -14.45
CA LEU A 126 -2.34 -12.52 -15.73
C LEU A 126 -3.59 -12.94 -16.51
N VAL A 127 -4.57 -13.56 -15.84
CA VAL A 127 -5.82 -13.94 -16.49
C VAL A 127 -6.60 -12.73 -16.97
N ILE A 128 -6.65 -11.65 -16.18
CA ILE A 128 -7.33 -10.39 -16.56
C ILE A 128 -6.64 -9.77 -17.78
N ALA A 129 -5.30 -9.68 -17.80
CA ALA A 129 -4.57 -9.14 -18.95
C ALA A 129 -4.81 -9.95 -20.23
N LEU A 130 -4.83 -11.28 -20.11
CA LEU A 130 -5.13 -12.17 -21.24
C LEU A 130 -6.58 -11.98 -21.75
N LEU A 131 -7.57 -11.88 -20.85
CA LEU A 131 -8.95 -11.63 -21.23
C LEU A 131 -9.13 -10.24 -21.87
N THR A 132 -8.49 -9.21 -21.32
CA THR A 132 -8.52 -7.86 -21.88
C THR A 132 -7.93 -7.85 -23.28
N PHE A 133 -6.78 -8.49 -23.47
CA PHE A 133 -6.16 -8.65 -24.78
C PHE A 133 -7.07 -9.42 -25.75
N LEU A 134 -7.65 -10.55 -25.32
CA LEU A 134 -8.51 -11.37 -26.16
C LEU A 134 -9.77 -10.61 -26.63
N PHE A 135 -10.41 -9.85 -25.74
CA PHE A 135 -11.57 -9.05 -26.08
C PHE A 135 -11.23 -7.82 -26.93
N SER A 136 -9.99 -7.36 -26.93
CA SER A 136 -9.52 -6.27 -27.80
C SER A 136 -9.24 -6.70 -29.24
N LEU A 137 -9.13 -8.01 -29.52
CA LEU A 137 -8.88 -8.52 -30.87
C LEU A 137 -10.04 -8.29 -31.87
N ASP A 138 -11.26 -8.15 -31.34
CA ASP A 138 -12.45 -7.93 -32.16
C ASP A 138 -12.63 -6.45 -32.55
N ALA A 139 -11.88 -5.55 -31.94
CA ALA A 139 -11.81 -4.16 -32.29
C ALA A 139 -10.87 -3.98 -33.49
N THR A 140 -11.14 -3.02 -34.37
CA THR A 140 -10.30 -2.64 -35.54
C THR A 140 -8.95 -2.03 -35.11
N ILE A 141 -8.32 -2.55 -34.07
CA ILE A 141 -7.15 -2.01 -33.41
C ILE A 141 -5.92 -2.81 -33.83
N ASN A 142 -4.78 -2.12 -33.88
CA ASN A 142 -3.49 -2.81 -34.06
C ASN A 142 -3.27 -3.78 -32.89
N THR A 143 -3.23 -5.09 -33.17
CA THR A 143 -3.06 -6.17 -32.20
C THR A 143 -1.80 -6.02 -31.34
N ALA A 144 -0.72 -5.47 -31.92
CA ALA A 144 0.52 -5.20 -31.20
C ALA A 144 0.33 -4.12 -30.12
N LEU A 145 -0.48 -3.10 -30.41
CA LEU A 145 -0.79 -2.01 -29.47
C LEU A 145 -1.66 -2.51 -28.31
N ALA A 146 -2.68 -3.32 -28.62
CA ALA A 146 -3.54 -3.94 -27.63
C ALA A 146 -2.77 -4.87 -26.69
N PHE A 147 -1.87 -5.69 -27.23
CA PHE A 147 -0.96 -6.52 -26.44
C PHE A 147 -0.08 -5.67 -25.54
N LYS A 148 0.58 -4.65 -26.09
CA LYS A 148 1.47 -3.75 -25.34
C LYS A 148 0.72 -3.08 -24.18
N ALA A 149 -0.49 -2.57 -24.42
CA ALA A 149 -1.31 -1.92 -23.41
C ALA A 149 -1.69 -2.86 -22.25
N ALA A 150 -2.24 -4.04 -22.56
CA ALA A 150 -2.66 -5.01 -21.55
C ALA A 150 -1.47 -5.51 -20.70
N PHE A 151 -0.32 -5.77 -21.31
CA PHE A 151 0.85 -6.27 -20.61
C PHE A 151 1.63 -5.15 -19.89
N THR A 152 1.55 -3.90 -20.34
CA THR A 152 2.03 -2.74 -19.56
C THR A 152 1.25 -2.61 -18.26
N TRP A 153 -0.09 -2.67 -18.33
CA TRP A 153 -0.92 -2.69 -17.12
C TRP A 153 -0.55 -3.83 -16.19
N LEU A 154 -0.39 -5.06 -16.70
CA LEU A 154 0.00 -6.23 -15.92
C LEU A 154 1.32 -5.99 -15.19
N GLY A 155 2.34 -5.47 -15.88
CA GLY A 155 3.65 -5.19 -15.31
C GLY A 155 3.58 -4.13 -14.23
N VAL A 156 2.97 -2.98 -14.54
CA VAL A 156 2.87 -1.83 -13.62
C VAL A 156 2.10 -2.22 -12.36
N TYR A 157 0.89 -2.76 -12.50
CA TYR A 157 0.07 -3.15 -11.37
C TYR A 157 0.73 -4.22 -10.48
N SER A 158 1.36 -5.23 -11.10
CA SER A 158 2.04 -6.29 -10.35
C SER A 158 3.22 -5.76 -9.54
N MET A 159 4.00 -4.83 -10.09
CA MET A 159 5.11 -4.19 -9.39
C MET A 159 4.63 -3.28 -8.25
N GLN A 160 3.57 -2.51 -8.46
CA GLN A 160 2.93 -1.69 -7.43
C GLN A 160 2.39 -2.56 -6.29
N PHE A 161 1.72 -3.67 -6.62
CA PHE A 161 1.23 -4.61 -5.62
C PHE A 161 2.37 -5.19 -4.76
N ILE A 162 3.50 -5.58 -5.36
CA ILE A 162 4.67 -6.10 -4.63
C ILE A 162 5.21 -5.05 -3.65
N LEU A 163 5.29 -3.78 -4.05
CA LEU A 163 5.69 -2.70 -3.15
C LEU A 163 4.77 -2.60 -1.93
N PHE A 164 3.48 -2.39 -2.19
CA PHE A 164 2.50 -2.18 -1.11
C PHE A 164 2.34 -3.41 -0.23
N TYR A 165 2.40 -4.61 -0.81
CA TYR A 165 2.36 -5.86 -0.06
C TYR A 165 3.62 -6.08 0.78
N GLY A 166 4.78 -5.61 0.31
CA GLY A 166 6.02 -5.59 1.08
C GLY A 166 5.90 -4.72 2.33
N ILE A 167 5.40 -3.48 2.18
CA ILE A 167 5.14 -2.57 3.30
C ILE A 167 4.08 -3.18 4.24
N ALA A 168 2.98 -3.71 3.71
CA ALA A 168 1.91 -4.32 4.49
C ALA A 168 2.38 -5.56 5.26
N SER A 169 3.27 -6.38 4.69
CA SER A 169 3.84 -7.54 5.37
C SER A 169 4.80 -7.14 6.50
N LEU A 170 5.58 -6.08 6.32
CA LEU A 170 6.43 -5.53 7.37
C LEU A 170 5.58 -4.99 8.54
N THR A 171 4.57 -4.18 8.25
CA THR A 171 3.66 -3.66 9.29
C THR A 171 2.90 -4.78 9.99
N ALA A 172 2.50 -5.84 9.27
CA ALA A 172 1.85 -7.01 9.83
C ALA A 172 2.71 -7.73 10.90
N VAL A 173 4.01 -7.81 10.65
CA VAL A 173 4.93 -8.44 11.61
C VAL A 173 5.26 -7.52 12.80
N MET A 174 5.23 -6.21 12.60
CA MET A 174 5.54 -5.23 13.65
C MET A 174 4.42 -5.08 14.69
N THR A 175 3.17 -5.34 14.32
CA THR A 175 2.03 -5.28 15.24
C THR A 175 1.54 -6.67 15.68
N GLY A 176 0.96 -6.76 16.87
CA GLY A 176 0.28 -7.94 17.39
C GLY A 176 -1.26 -7.87 17.28
N SER A 177 -1.81 -6.77 16.77
CA SER A 177 -3.26 -6.54 16.65
C SER A 177 -3.66 -6.30 15.20
N ILE A 178 -4.69 -7.02 14.73
CA ILE A 178 -5.21 -6.86 13.38
C ILE A 178 -5.80 -5.47 13.13
N ALA A 179 -6.35 -4.82 14.14
CA ALA A 179 -6.93 -3.48 14.02
C ALA A 179 -5.86 -2.38 13.89
N VAL A 180 -4.68 -2.58 14.47
CA VAL A 180 -3.58 -1.61 14.40
C VAL A 180 -2.82 -1.70 13.07
N LEU A 181 -2.88 -2.85 12.39
CA LEU A 181 -2.18 -3.08 11.14
C LEU A 181 -2.53 -2.04 10.06
N PRO A 182 -3.80 -1.79 9.70
CA PRO A 182 -4.13 -0.78 8.68
C PRO A 182 -3.70 0.62 9.09
N ILE A 183 -3.78 0.97 10.37
CA ILE A 183 -3.34 2.28 10.85
C ILE A 183 -1.84 2.46 10.63
N LEU A 184 -1.03 1.47 11.03
CA LEU A 184 0.41 1.52 10.87
C LEU A 184 0.80 1.51 9.38
N TYR A 185 0.09 0.75 8.55
CA TYR A 185 0.28 0.71 7.10
C TYR A 185 0.02 2.07 6.44
N ILE A 186 -1.07 2.75 6.79
CA ILE A 186 -1.38 4.10 6.30
C ILE A 186 -0.29 5.07 6.72
N ILE A 187 0.13 5.03 8.00
CA ILE A 187 1.21 5.89 8.51
C ILE A 187 2.47 5.70 7.68
N PHE A 188 2.92 4.47 7.42
CA PHE A 188 4.14 4.22 6.64
C PHE A 188 4.06 4.74 5.19
N ASN A 189 2.86 4.74 4.59
CA ASN A 189 2.69 5.20 3.20
C ASN A 189 2.54 6.72 3.08
N PHE A 190 2.03 7.40 4.11
CA PHE A 190 1.73 8.84 4.04
C PHE A 190 2.63 9.70 4.95
N LEU A 191 3.51 9.08 5.75
CA LEU A 191 4.29 9.79 6.77
C LEU A 191 5.13 10.92 6.18
N ALA A 192 5.80 10.68 5.05
CA ALA A 192 6.70 11.67 4.47
C ALA A 192 5.95 12.90 3.96
N VAL A 193 4.96 12.71 3.10
CA VAL A 193 4.13 13.82 2.57
C VAL A 193 3.34 14.49 3.69
N GLY A 194 2.80 13.71 4.63
CA GLY A 194 2.07 14.26 5.77
C GLY A 194 2.95 15.15 6.65
N MET A 195 4.14 14.70 6.99
CA MET A 195 5.11 15.50 7.77
C MET A 195 5.54 16.75 7.02
N GLU A 196 5.88 16.62 5.74
CA GLU A 196 6.26 17.76 4.92
C GLU A 196 5.14 18.80 4.83
N SER A 197 3.90 18.36 4.58
CA SER A 197 2.73 19.25 4.49
C SER A 197 2.47 19.99 5.80
N ILE A 198 2.58 19.30 6.94
CA ILE A 198 2.37 19.92 8.25
C ILE A 198 3.48 20.92 8.56
N ILE A 199 4.75 20.57 8.32
CA ILE A 199 5.89 21.47 8.53
C ILE A 199 5.73 22.73 7.67
N ARG A 200 5.27 22.62 6.44
CA ARG A 200 5.00 23.78 5.56
C ARG A 200 3.87 24.65 6.11
N LEU A 201 2.80 24.03 6.60
CA LEU A 201 1.70 24.76 7.25
C LEU A 201 2.21 25.52 8.49
N ASP A 202 3.01 24.87 9.32
CA ASP A 202 3.64 25.50 10.49
C ASP A 202 4.52 26.68 10.11
N PHE A 203 5.37 26.53 9.08
CA PHE A 203 6.20 27.62 8.59
C PHE A 203 5.41 28.77 7.98
N SER A 204 4.32 28.48 7.26
CA SER A 204 3.45 29.54 6.73
C SER A 204 2.75 30.36 7.82
N CYS A 205 2.53 29.77 8.98
CA CYS A 205 1.99 30.49 10.16
C CYS A 205 3.06 31.27 10.92
N LEU A 206 4.33 30.76 10.95
CA LEU A 206 5.42 31.36 11.70
C LEU A 206 6.10 32.51 10.95
N ILE A 207 6.28 32.36 9.63
CA ILE A 207 7.06 33.29 8.81
C ILE A 207 6.12 34.22 8.05
N TRP A 208 6.26 35.49 8.29
CA TRP A 208 5.45 36.50 7.62
C TRP A 208 5.80 36.60 6.13
N GLY A 209 4.78 36.59 5.26
CA GLY A 209 4.97 36.65 3.81
C GLY A 209 5.19 35.30 3.12
N MET A 210 5.26 34.21 3.86
CA MET A 210 5.39 32.87 3.31
C MET A 210 4.01 32.26 3.04
N SER A 211 3.72 31.91 1.79
CA SER A 211 2.49 31.20 1.42
C SER A 211 2.72 29.68 1.36
N ASN A 212 1.63 28.91 1.58
CA ASN A 212 1.68 27.45 1.50
C ASN A 212 2.14 26.91 0.12
N GLY A 213 1.98 27.69 -0.94
CA GLY A 213 2.39 27.35 -2.31
C GLY A 213 3.81 27.78 -2.67
N SER A 214 4.59 28.32 -1.71
CA SER A 214 5.95 28.84 -2.02
C SER A 214 7.01 27.75 -2.23
N PHE A 215 6.69 26.49 -1.90
CA PHE A 215 7.61 25.35 -2.04
C PHE A 215 6.91 24.16 -2.67
N ASP A 216 7.52 23.58 -3.67
CA ASP A 216 7.09 22.31 -4.24
C ASP A 216 7.35 21.15 -3.27
N CYS A 217 6.48 20.12 -3.29
CA CYS A 217 6.71 18.92 -2.49
C CYS A 217 7.96 18.19 -2.99
N VAL A 218 8.98 18.07 -2.14
CA VAL A 218 10.24 17.45 -2.49
C VAL A 218 10.30 15.98 -2.08
N LEU A 219 9.52 15.61 -1.05
CA LEU A 219 9.55 14.26 -0.47
C LEU A 219 8.42 13.34 -0.97
N ASP A 220 7.73 13.70 -2.04
CA ASP A 220 6.62 12.91 -2.62
C ASP A 220 7.03 11.47 -2.92
N PHE A 221 8.28 11.28 -3.38
CA PHE A 221 8.81 9.95 -3.69
C PHE A 221 8.91 9.03 -2.46
N LEU A 222 8.95 9.56 -1.24
CA LEU A 222 8.91 8.76 -0.01
C LEU A 222 7.48 8.33 0.38
N SER A 223 6.45 8.87 -0.27
CA SER A 223 5.05 8.48 -0.11
C SER A 223 4.55 7.82 -1.41
N PRO A 224 4.78 6.52 -1.59
CA PRO A 224 4.64 5.86 -2.88
C PRO A 224 3.26 6.01 -3.51
N LEU A 225 2.19 5.98 -2.69
CA LEU A 225 0.83 6.11 -3.21
C LEU A 225 0.59 7.49 -3.83
N VAL A 226 1.01 8.55 -3.15
CA VAL A 226 0.81 9.93 -3.62
C VAL A 226 1.61 10.18 -4.90
N TYR A 227 2.86 9.73 -4.91
CA TYR A 227 3.73 9.87 -6.07
C TYR A 227 3.21 9.10 -7.31
N MET A 228 2.74 7.86 -7.11
CA MET A 228 2.25 7.03 -8.21
C MET A 228 0.95 7.53 -8.82
N VAL A 229 -0.01 7.98 -8.00
CA VAL A 229 -1.32 8.47 -8.48
C VAL A 229 -1.17 9.72 -9.35
N GLY A 230 -0.21 10.59 -9.07
CA GLY A 230 -0.02 11.82 -9.85
C GLY A 230 0.89 11.69 -11.07
N SER A 231 1.81 10.71 -11.06
CA SER A 231 2.94 10.71 -11.99
C SER A 231 2.96 9.51 -12.96
N PHE A 232 2.32 8.39 -12.60
CA PHE A 232 2.48 7.14 -13.35
C PHE A 232 1.34 6.93 -14.36
N VAL A 233 1.21 7.86 -15.29
CA VAL A 233 0.25 7.78 -16.39
C VAL A 233 0.99 7.41 -17.69
N PRO A 234 0.47 6.51 -18.52
CA PRO A 234 1.08 6.23 -19.83
C PRO A 234 0.96 7.41 -20.78
N ASP A 235 2.01 7.64 -21.53
CA ASP A 235 2.02 8.63 -22.62
C ASP A 235 1.44 7.99 -23.87
N VAL A 236 0.49 8.68 -24.51
CA VAL A 236 -0.16 8.22 -25.74
C VAL A 236 0.14 9.18 -26.87
N GLU A 237 0.70 8.65 -27.94
CA GLU A 237 0.96 9.39 -29.15
C GLU A 237 -0.17 9.18 -30.17
N TYR A 238 -0.70 10.28 -30.67
CA TYR A 238 -1.75 10.29 -31.69
C TYR A 238 -1.20 10.73 -33.05
N ASN A 239 -1.79 10.22 -34.12
CA ASN A 239 -1.41 10.49 -35.48
C ASN A 239 -1.65 11.97 -35.89
N THR A 240 -2.61 12.64 -35.24
CA THR A 240 -2.94 14.04 -35.53
C THR A 240 -2.85 14.92 -34.30
N PRO A 241 -2.27 16.13 -34.37
CA PRO A 241 -2.25 17.07 -33.26
C PRO A 241 -3.67 17.48 -32.84
N TYR A 242 -3.86 17.77 -31.57
CA TYR A 242 -5.13 18.26 -31.04
C TYR A 242 -5.43 19.64 -31.62
N VAL A 243 -6.44 19.70 -32.50
CA VAL A 243 -7.00 20.98 -33.00
C VAL A 243 -8.36 21.15 -32.30
N ALA A 244 -8.44 22.12 -31.40
CA ALA A 244 -9.59 22.31 -30.48
C ALA A 244 -10.90 22.70 -31.20
N ASP A 245 -10.86 23.06 -32.50
CA ASP A 245 -11.96 23.78 -33.13
C ASP A 245 -12.93 22.96 -33.98
N THR A 246 -12.73 21.65 -34.13
CA THR A 246 -13.65 20.84 -34.96
C THR A 246 -13.99 19.50 -34.33
N LEU A 247 -15.26 19.28 -34.04
CA LEU A 247 -15.81 18.01 -33.55
C LEU A 247 -15.48 16.83 -34.49
N GLY A 248 -15.22 17.08 -35.75
CA GLY A 248 -14.80 16.10 -36.75
C GLY A 248 -13.37 15.59 -36.57
N SER A 249 -12.45 16.41 -36.06
CA SER A 249 -11.05 16.01 -35.85
C SER A 249 -10.84 15.04 -34.67
N LEU A 250 -11.79 15.00 -33.74
CA LEU A 250 -11.79 14.01 -32.63
C LEU A 250 -12.20 12.61 -33.11
N LEU A 251 -12.86 12.50 -34.26
CA LEU A 251 -13.39 11.24 -34.79
C LEU A 251 -12.32 10.42 -35.55
N ASP A 252 -11.29 11.08 -36.10
CA ASP A 252 -10.25 10.48 -36.95
C ASP A 252 -8.88 10.33 -36.27
N ARG A 253 -8.84 10.50 -34.95
CA ARG A 253 -7.59 10.32 -34.20
C ARG A 253 -7.27 8.85 -34.03
N GLU A 254 -6.15 8.42 -34.57
CA GLU A 254 -5.62 7.08 -34.37
C GLU A 254 -4.46 7.11 -33.36
N CYS A 255 -4.52 6.24 -32.35
CA CYS A 255 -3.42 6.02 -31.42
C CYS A 255 -2.30 5.27 -32.14
N VAL A 256 -1.14 5.89 -32.25
CA VAL A 256 0.02 5.32 -32.94
C VAL A 256 0.91 4.54 -31.96
N ALA A 257 1.11 5.07 -30.78
CA ALA A 257 1.95 4.43 -29.78
C ALA A 257 1.43 4.68 -28.36
N VAL A 258 1.59 3.66 -27.51
CA VAL A 258 1.44 3.76 -26.06
C VAL A 258 2.83 3.54 -25.47
N THR A 259 3.35 4.55 -24.77
CA THR A 259 4.63 4.48 -24.08
C THR A 259 4.42 4.72 -22.59
N TYR A 260 5.21 4.03 -21.78
CA TYR A 260 5.23 4.22 -20.34
C TYR A 260 6.63 4.66 -19.93
N SER A 261 6.78 5.94 -19.61
CA SER A 261 8.08 6.55 -19.32
C SER A 261 8.61 6.21 -17.91
N HIS A 262 7.72 5.80 -17.00
CA HIS A 262 8.04 5.61 -15.58
C HIS A 262 8.44 4.18 -15.18
N TRP A 263 8.96 3.37 -16.12
CA TRP A 263 9.42 2.01 -15.81
C TRP A 263 10.51 1.96 -14.74
N LEU A 264 11.50 2.85 -14.84
CA LEU A 264 12.61 2.87 -13.89
C LEU A 264 12.15 3.14 -12.45
N PRO A 265 11.39 4.21 -12.15
CA PRO A 265 10.82 4.39 -10.82
C PRO A 265 9.95 3.21 -10.36
N THR A 266 9.12 2.65 -11.22
CA THR A 266 8.25 1.51 -10.88
C THR A 266 9.08 0.27 -10.46
N VAL A 267 10.16 -0.01 -11.18
CA VAL A 267 11.09 -1.11 -10.84
C VAL A 267 11.80 -0.83 -9.52
N ILE A 268 12.26 0.40 -9.29
CA ILE A 268 12.90 0.78 -8.02
C ILE A 268 11.93 0.56 -6.85
N TYR A 269 10.69 0.98 -6.97
CA TYR A 269 9.68 0.74 -5.93
C TYR A 269 9.39 -0.75 -5.73
N CYS A 270 9.34 -1.54 -6.79
CA CYS A 270 9.20 -3.00 -6.67
C CYS A 270 10.37 -3.61 -5.86
N LEU A 271 11.60 -3.20 -6.14
CA LEU A 271 12.77 -3.64 -5.38
C LEU A 271 12.71 -3.22 -3.91
N VAL A 272 12.28 -1.99 -3.64
CA VAL A 272 12.04 -1.51 -2.26
C VAL A 272 10.99 -2.38 -1.56
N GLY A 273 9.90 -2.77 -2.25
CA GLY A 273 8.89 -3.69 -1.72
C GLY A 273 9.45 -5.07 -1.37
N LEU A 274 10.34 -5.60 -2.20
CA LEU A 274 11.04 -6.86 -1.91
C LEU A 274 11.98 -6.72 -0.71
N ILE A 275 12.68 -5.59 -0.56
CA ILE A 275 13.52 -5.30 0.60
C ILE A 275 12.66 -5.24 1.87
N PHE A 276 11.50 -4.58 1.85
CA PHE A 276 10.58 -4.56 2.99
C PHE A 276 10.04 -5.96 3.32
N SER A 277 9.77 -6.80 2.32
CA SER A 277 9.36 -8.19 2.52
C SER A 277 10.48 -9.03 3.17
N ALA A 278 11.73 -8.82 2.76
CA ALA A 278 12.90 -9.45 3.38
C ALA A 278 13.11 -8.96 4.82
N ALA A 279 12.93 -7.66 5.08
CA ALA A 279 12.96 -7.11 6.43
C ALA A 279 11.83 -7.69 7.31
N ALA A 280 10.62 -7.84 6.75
CA ALA A 280 9.51 -8.49 7.43
C ALA A 280 9.86 -9.93 7.84
N LEU A 281 10.49 -10.70 6.95
CA LEU A 281 10.98 -12.06 7.26
C LEU A 281 12.01 -12.04 8.40
N MET A 282 12.97 -11.11 8.38
CA MET A 282 13.99 -10.99 9.44
C MET A 282 13.37 -10.63 10.79
N VAL A 283 12.39 -9.72 10.80
CA VAL A 283 11.66 -9.35 12.02
C VAL A 283 10.81 -10.52 12.51
N PHE A 284 10.13 -11.24 11.61
CA PHE A 284 9.32 -12.41 11.94
C PHE A 284 10.14 -13.51 12.62
N ARG A 285 11.37 -13.74 12.20
CA ARG A 285 12.29 -14.71 12.83
C ARG A 285 12.57 -14.38 14.30
N LYS A 286 12.70 -13.08 14.62
CA LYS A 286 13.02 -12.59 15.97
C LYS A 286 11.78 -12.32 16.84
N ARG A 287 10.59 -12.29 16.23
CA ARG A 287 9.34 -12.00 16.92
C ARG A 287 9.00 -13.08 17.94
N ARG A 288 8.57 -12.66 19.13
CA ARG A 288 8.00 -13.57 20.14
C ARG A 288 6.55 -13.86 19.77
N MET A 289 6.17 -15.14 19.77
CA MET A 289 4.79 -15.55 19.43
C MET A 289 3.77 -15.14 20.50
N GLU A 290 4.22 -14.85 21.70
CA GLU A 290 3.41 -14.39 22.85
C GLU A 290 2.88 -12.96 22.70
N SER A 291 3.44 -12.18 21.76
CA SER A 291 3.04 -10.77 21.53
C SER A 291 1.74 -10.62 20.73
N ALA A 292 0.97 -11.70 20.56
CA ALA A 292 -0.35 -11.64 19.94
C ALA A 292 -1.30 -10.79 20.81
N GLY A 293 -1.86 -9.72 20.23
CA GLY A 293 -2.73 -8.75 20.90
C GLY A 293 -2.04 -7.46 21.37
N ASP A 294 -0.71 -7.36 21.31
CA ASP A 294 -0.01 -6.12 21.64
C ASP A 294 -0.05 -5.12 20.47
N VAL A 295 -0.14 -3.82 20.77
CA VAL A 295 -0.12 -2.75 19.75
C VAL A 295 1.20 -2.78 18.97
N VAL A 296 2.33 -2.94 19.67
CA VAL A 296 3.67 -3.05 19.11
C VAL A 296 4.28 -4.37 19.54
N ALA A 297 4.42 -5.31 18.60
CA ALA A 297 4.93 -6.66 18.89
C ALA A 297 6.46 -6.71 19.07
N VAL A 298 7.19 -5.70 18.59
CA VAL A 298 8.65 -5.67 18.53
C VAL A 298 9.20 -4.60 19.48
N ARG A 299 9.94 -5.01 20.50
CA ARG A 299 10.45 -4.11 21.56
C ARG A 299 11.29 -2.93 21.06
N CYS A 300 12.10 -3.13 20.03
CA CYS A 300 12.95 -2.04 19.49
C CYS A 300 12.13 -0.92 18.83
N MET A 301 10.87 -1.18 18.48
CA MET A 301 9.98 -0.18 17.87
C MET A 301 9.26 0.69 18.91
N HIS A 302 9.24 0.32 20.18
CA HIS A 302 8.60 1.12 21.22
C HIS A 302 9.12 2.55 21.32
N PRO A 303 10.45 2.83 21.34
CA PRO A 303 10.94 4.21 21.37
C PRO A 303 10.61 4.96 20.07
N VAL A 304 10.73 4.32 18.91
CA VAL A 304 10.41 4.94 17.61
C VAL A 304 8.94 5.35 17.57
N PHE A 305 8.04 4.44 17.97
CA PHE A 305 6.61 4.71 18.04
C PHE A 305 6.31 5.86 19.03
N LYS A 306 6.89 5.83 20.22
CA LYS A 306 6.70 6.83 21.25
C LYS A 306 7.11 8.23 20.78
N TYR A 307 8.32 8.38 20.27
CA TYR A 307 8.81 9.68 19.80
C TYR A 307 8.12 10.12 18.50
N GLY A 308 7.80 9.20 17.59
CA GLY A 308 7.04 9.49 16.37
C GLY A 308 5.66 10.06 16.68
N VAL A 309 4.90 9.42 17.57
CA VAL A 309 3.59 9.91 18.03
C VAL A 309 3.73 11.27 18.72
N THR A 310 4.77 11.47 19.55
CA THR A 310 5.02 12.75 20.22
C THR A 310 5.22 13.88 19.20
N VAL A 311 6.08 13.67 18.19
CA VAL A 311 6.36 14.68 17.16
C VAL A 311 5.12 14.96 16.31
N CYS A 312 4.45 13.91 15.82
CA CYS A 312 3.21 14.08 15.04
C CYS A 312 2.13 14.80 15.83
N SER A 313 1.96 14.46 17.13
CA SER A 313 1.00 15.12 18.01
C SER A 313 1.36 16.59 18.25
N ALA A 314 2.64 16.90 18.46
CA ALA A 314 3.11 18.27 18.65
C ALA A 314 2.80 19.15 17.43
N LEU A 315 3.15 18.68 16.23
CA LEU A 315 2.94 19.42 14.99
C LEU A 315 1.44 19.54 14.64
N CYS A 316 0.75 18.40 14.48
CA CYS A 316 -0.68 18.41 14.10
C CYS A 316 -1.57 19.03 15.17
N GLY A 317 -1.43 18.59 16.43
CA GLY A 317 -2.25 19.06 17.53
C GLY A 317 -1.92 20.51 17.91
N GLY A 318 -0.64 20.87 17.86
CA GLY A 318 -0.17 22.23 18.07
C GLY A 318 -0.76 23.21 17.06
N LEU A 319 -0.74 22.85 15.78
CA LEU A 319 -1.34 23.64 14.71
C LEU A 319 -2.87 23.78 14.88
N LEU A 320 -3.56 22.69 15.20
CA LEU A 320 -5.01 22.71 15.44
C LEU A 320 -5.37 23.64 16.61
N LEU A 321 -4.67 23.52 17.73
CA LEU A 321 -4.93 24.39 18.89
C LEU A 321 -4.60 25.85 18.56
N TYR A 322 -3.49 26.09 17.87
CA TYR A 322 -3.12 27.43 17.41
C TYR A 322 -4.22 28.05 16.53
N THR A 323 -4.74 27.34 15.52
CA THR A 323 -5.79 27.87 14.64
C THR A 323 -7.07 28.21 15.40
N VAL A 324 -7.46 27.37 16.37
CA VAL A 324 -8.63 27.63 17.23
C VAL A 324 -8.39 28.87 18.12
N LEU A 325 -7.24 28.97 18.78
CA LEU A 325 -6.92 30.12 19.64
C LEU A 325 -6.77 31.40 18.83
N PHE A 326 -6.18 31.34 17.65
CA PHE A 326 -6.07 32.50 16.75
C PHE A 326 -7.45 33.01 16.30
N ALA A 327 -8.36 32.09 15.96
CA ALA A 327 -9.75 32.48 15.62
C ALA A 327 -10.50 33.10 16.78
N LEU A 328 -10.20 32.74 18.04
CA LEU A 328 -10.86 33.27 19.22
C LEU A 328 -10.31 34.64 19.67
N PHE A 329 -9.02 34.87 19.53
CA PHE A 329 -8.35 36.03 20.15
C PHE A 329 -7.91 37.12 19.17
N GLU A 330 -7.96 36.88 17.83
CA GLU A 330 -7.60 37.84 16.74
C GLU A 330 -6.28 38.61 16.94
N SER A 331 -5.39 38.18 17.83
CA SER A 331 -4.19 38.90 18.22
C SER A 331 -2.97 38.47 17.42
N ARG A 332 -2.55 39.28 16.46
CA ARG A 332 -1.42 39.06 15.58
C ARG A 332 -0.06 39.06 16.29
N SER A 333 0.12 39.84 17.34
CA SER A 333 1.41 40.02 18.02
C SER A 333 1.84 38.85 18.89
N ALA A 334 0.92 38.02 19.33
CA ALA A 334 1.17 36.85 20.18
C ALA A 334 1.21 35.53 19.41
N SER A 335 1.10 35.56 18.07
CA SER A 335 0.86 34.37 17.27
C SER A 335 1.98 33.31 17.36
N VAL A 336 3.23 33.73 17.29
CA VAL A 336 4.38 32.80 17.36
C VAL A 336 4.50 32.15 18.74
N PHE A 337 4.30 32.94 19.81
CA PHE A 337 4.36 32.42 21.18
C PHE A 337 3.22 31.42 21.45
N ILE A 338 2.00 31.75 21.03
CA ILE A 338 0.83 30.86 21.15
C ILE A 338 1.05 29.55 20.38
N MET A 339 1.62 29.63 19.20
CA MET A 339 1.94 28.45 18.40
C MET A 339 2.95 27.53 19.08
N ILE A 340 4.07 28.07 19.55
CA ILE A 340 5.08 27.29 20.27
C ILE A 340 4.49 26.67 21.55
N LEU A 341 3.69 27.43 22.30
CA LEU A 341 3.04 26.93 23.51
C LEU A 341 2.07 25.80 23.18
N SER A 342 1.30 25.92 22.11
CA SER A 342 0.38 24.89 21.62
C SER A 342 1.11 23.61 21.24
N MET A 343 2.23 23.72 20.53
CA MET A 343 3.09 22.58 20.19
C MET A 343 3.65 21.86 21.42
N ILE A 344 4.10 22.62 22.42
CA ILE A 344 4.61 22.05 23.69
C ILE A 344 3.49 21.29 24.41
N ILE A 345 2.31 21.85 24.52
CA ILE A 345 1.16 21.20 25.19
C ILE A 345 0.85 19.86 24.50
N PHE A 346 0.75 19.87 23.17
CA PHE A 346 0.45 18.64 22.42
C PHE A 346 1.61 17.66 22.38
N ALA A 347 2.87 18.12 22.50
CA ALA A 347 4.01 17.23 22.70
C ALA A 347 3.87 16.43 24.00
N PHE A 348 3.50 17.08 25.10
CA PHE A 348 3.24 16.39 26.37
C PHE A 348 2.07 15.41 26.26
N ILE A 349 0.94 15.82 25.69
CA ILE A 349 -0.22 14.94 25.48
C ILE A 349 0.16 13.72 24.65
N GLY A 350 0.86 13.92 23.53
CA GLY A 350 1.34 12.84 22.66
C GLY A 350 2.31 11.89 23.33
N TYR A 351 3.26 12.41 24.12
CA TYR A 351 4.22 11.63 24.86
C TYR A 351 3.56 10.71 25.91
N PHE A 352 2.66 11.27 26.72
CA PHE A 352 1.94 10.49 27.71
C PHE A 352 0.97 9.49 27.07
N GLY A 353 0.25 9.88 26.03
CA GLY A 353 -0.63 8.99 25.25
C GLY A 353 0.15 7.82 24.65
N ALA A 354 1.29 8.10 24.01
CA ALA A 354 2.14 7.07 23.44
C ALA A 354 2.76 6.13 24.50
N LYS A 355 3.00 6.61 25.73
CA LYS A 355 3.50 5.80 26.83
C LYS A 355 2.43 4.86 27.40
N MET A 356 1.15 5.25 27.35
CA MET A 356 0.04 4.42 27.82
C MET A 356 -0.33 3.28 26.87
N LEU A 357 -0.18 3.49 25.54
CA LEU A 357 -0.60 2.54 24.52
C LEU A 357 0.13 1.15 24.59
N PRO A 358 1.46 1.05 24.83
CA PRO A 358 2.14 -0.25 24.86
C PRO A 358 1.93 -1.03 26.15
N VAL A 359 1.46 -0.38 27.22
CA VAL A 359 1.25 -1.03 28.52
C VAL A 359 -0.22 -1.46 28.57
N ARG A 360 -0.48 -2.77 28.65
CA ARG A 360 -1.82 -3.32 28.95
C ARG A 360 -2.35 -2.85 30.33
N CYS A 361 -2.00 -1.66 30.78
CA CYS A 361 -2.31 -1.14 32.12
C CYS A 361 -3.76 -0.77 32.33
N VAL A 362 -4.61 -0.69 31.32
CA VAL A 362 -6.04 -0.44 31.54
C VAL A 362 -6.72 -1.61 32.24
N HIS A 363 -6.26 -2.85 32.02
CA HIS A 363 -6.78 -4.03 32.74
C HIS A 363 -6.05 -4.35 34.05
N ALA A 364 -4.84 -3.85 34.25
CA ALA A 364 -4.12 -4.03 35.53
C ALA A 364 -4.56 -3.02 36.60
N LEU A 365 -5.12 -1.88 36.19
CA LEU A 365 -5.70 -0.87 37.11
C LEU A 365 -7.15 -1.17 37.52
N LEU A 366 -7.81 -2.12 36.85
CA LEU A 366 -9.21 -2.50 37.11
C LEU A 366 -9.35 -3.91 37.74
N ARG A 367 -8.26 -4.55 38.15
CA ARG A 367 -8.34 -5.73 39.01
C ARG A 367 -8.20 -5.29 40.46
N PRO A 368 -9.25 -5.56 41.29
CA PRO A 368 -9.21 -5.33 42.73
C PRO A 368 -8.11 -6.14 43.42
#